data_530b9743f4080e84464e14c0ab1efdf1
#
_entry.id   530b9743f4080e84464e14c0ab1efdf1
#
_cell.length_a   1.000
_cell.length_b   1.000
_cell.length_c   1.000
_cell.angle_alpha   90.00
_cell.angle_beta   90.00
_cell.angle_gamma   90.00
#
_symmetry.space_group_name_H-M   'P 1'
#
loop_
_entity.id
_entity.type
_entity.pdbx_description
1 polymer ?
#
loop_
_entity_poly.entity_id
_entity_poly.type
_entity_poly.pdbx_seq_one_letter_code
_entity_poly.pdbx_strand_id
1 'polypeptide(L)'
;TGAVCLIKHFKNAKETSAQVEPKIVENPPDYEVDLLDINDYSRPGMTLEKVNGIVIHYTANPGTTAKQNRNYFNGLKDSKKTKASAHFVVGLEGEIVQCIPCNEIAYASNDRNSDTISIECCHPDATGKFNQETKDTLVHLTAWLIGRYGLTTDDVIRHYDVTGKKCPLYYVEHEDEWNKFKEDVDAYIEKNGVLPSESEKNSQ
;
A
#
# COMPACT_ATOMS: atom_id res chain seq x y z
N THR A 1 -65.44 -8.72 37.59
CA THR A 1 -64.17 -7.95 37.68
C THR A 1 -63.15 -8.56 36.73
N GLY A 2 -63.16 -8.00 35.48
CA GLY A 2 -62.23 -8.43 34.43
C GLY A 2 -61.07 -7.46 34.34
N ALA A 3 -59.86 -7.99 34.44
CA ALA A 3 -58.60 -7.25 34.18
C ALA A 3 -58.27 -7.35 32.72
N VAL A 4 -58.26 -6.20 32.03
CA VAL A 4 -57.80 -6.07 30.64
C VAL A 4 -56.27 -5.90 30.65
N CYS A 5 -55.55 -6.91 30.13
CA CYS A 5 -54.11 -6.85 29.97
C CYS A 5 -53.77 -6.13 28.65
N LEU A 6 -53.25 -4.90 28.76
CA LEU A 6 -52.76 -4.11 27.61
C LEU A 6 -51.36 -4.59 27.25
N ILE A 7 -51.22 -5.36 26.17
CA ILE A 7 -49.94 -5.71 25.57
C ILE A 7 -49.46 -4.54 24.75
N LYS A 8 -48.44 -3.80 25.27
CA LYS A 8 -47.70 -2.81 24.49
C LYS A 8 -46.76 -3.51 23.49
N HIS A 9 -47.10 -3.42 22.21
CA HIS A 9 -46.18 -3.79 21.12
C HIS A 9 -45.08 -2.74 21.01
N PHE A 10 -43.90 -3.10 21.46
CA PHE A 10 -42.68 -2.36 21.11
C PHE A 10 -42.31 -2.74 19.67
N LYS A 11 -42.53 -1.82 18.73
CA LYS A 11 -41.91 -1.90 17.41
C LYS A 11 -40.43 -1.63 17.56
N ASN A 12 -39.59 -2.67 17.43
CA ASN A 12 -38.16 -2.54 17.22
C ASN A 12 -37.96 -1.84 15.88
N ALA A 13 -37.68 -0.54 15.91
CA ALA A 13 -37.09 0.15 14.78
C ALA A 13 -35.65 -0.39 14.64
N LYS A 14 -35.40 -1.22 13.63
CA LYS A 14 -34.05 -1.47 13.16
C LYS A 14 -33.54 -0.12 12.65
N GLU A 15 -32.66 0.52 13.42
CA GLU A 15 -31.78 1.55 12.89
C GLU A 15 -30.90 0.89 11.84
N THR A 16 -31.23 1.06 10.58
CA THR A 16 -30.31 0.86 9.47
C THR A 16 -29.24 1.95 9.61
N SER A 17 -28.11 1.59 10.19
CA SER A 17 -26.90 2.42 10.07
C SER A 17 -26.65 2.59 8.58
N ALA A 18 -26.85 3.79 8.06
CA ALA A 18 -26.42 4.11 6.71
C ALA A 18 -24.90 3.81 6.65
N GLN A 19 -24.51 2.80 5.86
CA GLN A 19 -23.11 2.55 5.60
C GLN A 19 -22.58 3.79 4.87
N VAL A 20 -21.75 4.57 5.57
CA VAL A 20 -21.03 5.68 4.95
C VAL A 20 -20.08 5.05 3.94
N GLU A 21 -20.25 5.37 2.66
CA GLU A 21 -19.36 4.87 1.62
C GLU A 21 -17.95 5.40 1.88
N PRO A 22 -16.91 4.55 1.69
CA PRO A 22 -15.55 4.97 1.91
C PRO A 22 -15.14 6.03 0.88
N LYS A 23 -14.43 7.06 1.35
CA LYS A 23 -13.81 8.05 0.48
C LYS A 23 -12.64 7.42 -0.26
N ILE A 24 -12.38 7.91 -1.48
CA ILE A 24 -11.23 7.51 -2.29
C ILE A 24 -10.37 8.72 -2.63
N VAL A 25 -9.06 8.55 -2.62
CA VAL A 25 -8.09 9.51 -3.14
C VAL A 25 -7.93 9.24 -4.64
N GLU A 26 -8.49 10.12 -5.48
CA GLU A 26 -8.58 9.89 -6.93
C GLU A 26 -7.23 10.03 -7.65
N ASN A 27 -6.40 10.96 -7.21
CA ASN A 27 -5.16 11.29 -7.88
C ASN A 27 -3.95 10.73 -7.13
N PRO A 28 -3.05 10.00 -7.82
CA PRO A 28 -1.77 9.60 -7.23
C PRO A 28 -0.88 10.82 -6.97
N PRO A 29 0.15 10.69 -6.11
CA PRO A 29 1.27 11.61 -6.17
C PRO A 29 1.96 11.51 -7.53
N ASP A 30 2.68 12.54 -7.94
CA ASP A 30 3.49 12.51 -9.16
C ASP A 30 4.51 11.37 -9.09
N TYR A 31 4.66 10.62 -10.18
CA TYR A 31 5.65 9.55 -10.29
C TYR A 31 6.24 9.43 -11.68
N GLU A 32 7.52 9.09 -11.75
CA GLU A 32 8.21 8.73 -12.98
C GLU A 32 7.92 7.26 -13.33
N VAL A 33 7.53 6.98 -14.57
CA VAL A 33 7.43 5.62 -15.08
C VAL A 33 8.75 5.23 -15.72
N ASP A 34 9.51 4.37 -15.04
CA ASP A 34 10.79 3.84 -15.52
C ASP A 34 10.83 2.32 -15.30
N LEU A 35 10.06 1.62 -16.14
CA LEU A 35 9.86 0.19 -16.00
C LEU A 35 11.15 -0.60 -16.17
N LEU A 36 11.27 -1.67 -15.40
CA LEU A 36 12.33 -2.65 -15.57
C LEU A 36 12.15 -3.38 -16.91
N ASP A 37 13.24 -3.82 -17.49
CA ASP A 37 13.19 -4.76 -18.61
C ASP A 37 12.55 -6.07 -18.16
N ILE A 38 11.77 -6.72 -19.05
CA ILE A 38 11.19 -8.04 -18.75
C ILE A 38 12.32 -9.04 -18.65
N ASN A 39 12.39 -9.75 -17.51
CA ASN A 39 13.40 -10.76 -17.22
C ASN A 39 12.97 -11.63 -16.01
N ASP A 40 13.57 -12.81 -15.88
CA ASP A 40 13.24 -13.81 -14.85
C ASP A 40 13.64 -13.40 -13.42
N TYR A 41 14.41 -12.33 -13.22
CA TYR A 41 14.99 -11.98 -11.92
C TYR A 41 14.33 -10.79 -11.24
N SER A 42 13.74 -9.87 -12.00
CA SER A 42 13.13 -8.68 -11.42
C SER A 42 11.77 -8.30 -12.01
N ARG A 43 11.50 -8.61 -13.29
CA ARG A 43 10.19 -8.36 -13.91
C ARG A 43 9.80 -9.54 -14.79
N PRO A 44 9.10 -10.56 -14.26
CA PRO A 44 8.76 -11.75 -15.04
C PRO A 44 7.70 -11.52 -16.12
N GLY A 45 7.01 -10.38 -16.12
CA GLY A 45 5.90 -10.11 -17.04
C GLY A 45 4.65 -10.96 -16.77
N MET A 46 4.53 -11.51 -15.56
CA MET A 46 3.38 -12.32 -15.15
C MET A 46 2.25 -11.42 -14.66
N THR A 47 1.03 -11.75 -15.04
CA THR A 47 -0.17 -10.99 -14.66
C THR A 47 -0.44 -11.06 -13.15
N LEU A 48 -0.72 -9.91 -12.55
CA LEU A 48 -1.29 -9.78 -11.20
C LEU A 48 -2.81 -9.66 -11.34
N GLU A 49 -3.52 -10.77 -11.13
CA GLU A 49 -4.97 -10.89 -11.41
C GLU A 49 -5.81 -10.07 -10.43
N LYS A 50 -5.39 -9.99 -9.17
CA LYS A 50 -6.11 -9.29 -8.11
C LYS A 50 -5.15 -8.71 -7.11
N VAL A 51 -5.48 -7.52 -6.60
CA VAL A 51 -4.75 -6.87 -5.51
C VAL A 51 -5.58 -6.98 -4.23
N ASN A 52 -5.04 -7.68 -3.23
CA ASN A 52 -5.65 -7.88 -1.91
C ASN A 52 -4.85 -7.21 -0.78
N GLY A 53 -3.77 -6.50 -1.11
CA GLY A 53 -2.98 -5.81 -0.10
C GLY A 53 -1.86 -4.96 -0.69
N ILE A 54 -1.29 -4.14 0.17
CA ILE A 54 -0.13 -3.29 -0.11
C ILE A 54 0.95 -3.66 0.91
N VAL A 55 2.15 -3.99 0.43
CA VAL A 55 3.28 -4.37 1.29
C VAL A 55 4.32 -3.27 1.29
N ILE A 56 4.63 -2.78 2.49
CA ILE A 56 5.65 -1.76 2.70
C ILE A 56 6.98 -2.42 3.02
N HIS A 57 8.01 -1.96 2.32
CA HIS A 57 9.40 -2.39 2.47
C HIS A 57 10.31 -1.19 2.71
N TYR A 58 11.55 -1.45 3.07
CA TYR A 58 12.64 -0.48 3.04
C TYR A 58 13.81 -1.07 2.23
N THR A 59 14.57 -0.23 1.57
CA THR A 59 15.65 -0.67 0.67
C THR A 59 16.80 -1.39 1.37
N ALA A 60 16.90 -1.27 2.70
CA ALA A 60 18.04 -1.75 3.51
C ALA A 60 19.41 -1.27 2.99
N ASN A 61 19.42 -0.16 2.25
CA ASN A 61 20.61 0.44 1.65
C ASN A 61 20.61 1.96 1.90
N PRO A 62 21.08 2.40 3.08
CA PRO A 62 20.98 3.80 3.51
C PRO A 62 21.56 4.79 2.51
N GLY A 63 20.88 5.92 2.32
CA GLY A 63 21.34 7.03 1.49
C GLY A 63 21.26 6.80 -0.01
N THR A 64 20.68 5.69 -0.47
CA THR A 64 20.46 5.46 -1.92
C THR A 64 19.18 6.12 -2.41
N THR A 65 19.19 6.55 -3.67
CA THR A 65 18.04 7.18 -4.34
C THR A 65 17.07 6.16 -4.92
N ALA A 66 15.85 6.59 -5.24
CA ALA A 66 14.87 5.74 -5.93
C ALA A 66 15.43 5.20 -7.26
N LYS A 67 16.10 6.03 -8.03
CA LYS A 67 16.73 5.64 -9.31
C LYS A 67 17.84 4.61 -9.14
N GLN A 68 18.67 4.72 -8.12
CA GLN A 68 19.71 3.73 -7.84
C GLN A 68 19.11 2.36 -7.48
N ASN A 69 18.05 2.33 -6.69
CA ASN A 69 17.35 1.09 -6.37
C ASN A 69 16.62 0.49 -7.58
N ARG A 70 15.98 1.31 -8.39
CA ARG A 70 15.43 0.88 -9.69
C ARG A 70 16.51 0.24 -10.57
N ASN A 71 17.67 0.87 -10.69
CA ASN A 71 18.77 0.38 -11.50
C ASN A 71 19.38 -0.92 -10.92
N TYR A 72 19.43 -1.04 -9.59
CA TYR A 72 19.78 -2.31 -8.96
C TYR A 72 18.85 -3.44 -9.38
N PHE A 73 17.54 -3.23 -9.32
CA PHE A 73 16.57 -4.23 -9.77
C PHE A 73 16.74 -4.60 -11.25
N ASN A 74 16.93 -3.60 -12.11
CA ASN A 74 17.14 -3.86 -13.54
C ASN A 74 18.44 -4.63 -13.81
N GLY A 75 19.50 -4.38 -13.03
CA GLY A 75 20.78 -5.07 -13.14
C GLY A 75 20.74 -6.54 -12.70
N LEU A 76 19.68 -6.98 -12.02
CA LEU A 76 19.52 -8.38 -11.62
C LEU A 76 19.34 -9.31 -12.83
N LYS A 77 18.85 -8.82 -13.96
CA LYS A 77 18.79 -9.58 -15.23
C LYS A 77 20.17 -10.06 -15.70
N ASP A 78 21.22 -9.25 -15.43
CA ASP A 78 22.60 -9.53 -15.84
C ASP A 78 23.36 -10.28 -14.75
N SER A 79 23.25 -9.83 -13.49
CA SER A 79 23.97 -10.42 -12.35
C SER A 79 23.42 -11.77 -11.91
N LYS A 80 22.10 -12.00 -12.08
CA LYS A 80 21.38 -13.23 -11.73
C LYS A 80 21.55 -13.68 -10.27
N LYS A 81 21.94 -12.76 -9.37
CA LYS A 81 22.31 -13.08 -7.98
C LYS A 81 21.10 -13.45 -7.12
N THR A 82 19.97 -12.83 -7.36
CA THR A 82 18.74 -13.02 -6.60
C THR A 82 17.54 -12.55 -7.41
N LYS A 83 16.34 -12.94 -6.98
CA LYS A 83 15.10 -12.36 -7.50
C LYS A 83 14.61 -11.29 -6.55
N ALA A 84 14.52 -10.06 -7.03
CA ALA A 84 14.01 -8.93 -6.24
C ALA A 84 13.49 -7.81 -7.15
N SER A 85 12.40 -7.18 -6.73
CA SER A 85 11.84 -5.97 -7.33
C SER A 85 10.76 -5.36 -6.45
N ALA A 86 10.17 -4.26 -6.91
CA ALA A 86 8.98 -3.64 -6.33
C ALA A 86 8.19 -2.96 -7.44
N HIS A 87 6.92 -2.66 -7.19
CA HIS A 87 6.12 -1.85 -8.12
C HIS A 87 6.57 -0.40 -8.09
N PHE A 88 6.79 0.15 -6.90
CA PHE A 88 7.21 1.53 -6.68
C PHE A 88 8.42 1.60 -5.76
N VAL A 89 9.27 2.57 -6.00
CA VAL A 89 10.32 3.01 -5.07
C VAL A 89 10.07 4.47 -4.71
N VAL A 90 9.95 4.76 -3.43
CA VAL A 90 9.83 6.12 -2.89
C VAL A 90 11.20 6.59 -2.41
N GLY A 91 11.69 7.69 -2.95
CA GLY A 91 13.02 8.22 -2.69
C GLY A 91 13.11 9.16 -1.50
N LEU A 92 14.32 9.64 -1.23
CA LEU A 92 14.64 10.50 -0.08
C LEU A 92 14.05 11.91 -0.19
N GLU A 93 13.80 12.39 -1.39
CA GLU A 93 13.18 13.70 -1.67
C GLU A 93 11.67 13.58 -1.90
N GLY A 94 11.09 12.40 -1.63
CA GLY A 94 9.68 12.10 -1.88
C GLY A 94 9.35 11.77 -3.33
N GLU A 95 10.35 11.66 -4.20
CA GLU A 95 10.18 11.24 -5.59
C GLU A 95 9.77 9.77 -5.66
N ILE A 96 8.97 9.41 -6.66
CA ILE A 96 8.54 8.03 -6.90
C ILE A 96 9.01 7.57 -8.27
N VAL A 97 9.55 6.35 -8.32
CA VAL A 97 9.81 5.63 -9.58
C VAL A 97 8.93 4.38 -9.62
N GLN A 98 8.10 4.26 -10.65
CA GLN A 98 7.38 3.03 -10.94
C GLN A 98 8.27 2.09 -11.74
N CYS A 99 8.58 0.93 -11.16
CA CYS A 99 9.46 -0.08 -11.73
C CYS A 99 8.70 -1.20 -12.45
N ILE A 100 7.50 -1.52 -11.99
CA ILE A 100 6.65 -2.59 -12.53
C ILE A 100 5.21 -2.06 -12.64
N PRO A 101 4.49 -2.35 -13.74
CA PRO A 101 3.07 -2.03 -13.85
C PRO A 101 2.26 -2.70 -12.73
N CYS A 102 1.22 -2.03 -12.24
CA CYS A 102 0.39 -2.56 -11.15
C CYS A 102 -0.43 -3.81 -11.52
N ASN A 103 -0.49 -4.19 -12.78
CA ASN A 103 -1.12 -5.42 -13.26
C ASN A 103 -0.11 -6.56 -13.53
N GLU A 104 1.15 -6.39 -13.11
CA GLU A 104 2.19 -7.41 -13.17
C GLU A 104 2.69 -7.78 -11.76
N ILE A 105 3.22 -8.99 -11.61
CA ILE A 105 3.81 -9.48 -10.36
C ILE A 105 5.21 -8.89 -10.16
N ALA A 106 5.49 -8.41 -8.94
CA ALA A 106 6.83 -8.07 -8.47
C ALA A 106 7.38 -9.18 -7.56
N TYR A 107 8.70 -9.34 -7.51
CA TYR A 107 9.39 -10.25 -6.59
C TYR A 107 9.81 -9.53 -5.31
N ALA A 108 8.88 -9.31 -4.38
CA ALA A 108 9.12 -8.52 -3.17
C ALA A 108 8.63 -9.18 -1.88
N SER A 109 7.49 -9.87 -1.92
CA SER A 109 6.69 -10.22 -0.75
C SER A 109 6.42 -11.72 -0.62
N ASN A 110 7.31 -12.56 -1.17
CA ASN A 110 7.23 -14.02 -1.09
C ASN A 110 5.86 -14.56 -1.55
N ASP A 111 5.13 -15.27 -0.71
CA ASP A 111 3.84 -15.87 -1.06
C ASP A 111 2.76 -14.82 -1.39
N ARG A 112 2.96 -13.55 -0.98
CA ARG A 112 2.06 -12.45 -1.29
C ARG A 112 2.42 -11.71 -2.59
N ASN A 113 3.43 -12.18 -3.36
CA ASN A 113 3.74 -11.61 -4.68
C ASN A 113 2.56 -11.68 -5.65
N SER A 114 1.73 -12.72 -5.53
CA SER A 114 0.62 -13.01 -6.44
C SER A 114 -0.63 -12.16 -6.21
N ASP A 115 -0.68 -11.39 -5.12
CA ASP A 115 -1.88 -10.63 -4.73
C ASP A 115 -1.61 -9.29 -4.06
N THR A 116 -0.40 -8.73 -4.17
CA THR A 116 -0.07 -7.44 -3.53
C THR A 116 0.70 -6.49 -4.43
N ILE A 117 0.52 -5.18 -4.14
CA ILE A 117 1.42 -4.13 -4.62
C ILE A 117 2.51 -3.93 -3.57
N SER A 118 3.76 -3.89 -4.00
CA SER A 118 4.92 -3.69 -3.13
C SER A 118 5.55 -2.32 -3.34
N ILE A 119 5.83 -1.62 -2.24
CA ILE A 119 6.46 -0.31 -2.22
C ILE A 119 7.77 -0.39 -1.42
N GLU A 120 8.89 -0.12 -2.08
CA GLU A 120 10.21 0.04 -1.44
C GLU A 120 10.44 1.50 -1.08
N CYS A 121 10.89 1.75 0.15
CA CYS A 121 11.16 3.10 0.64
C CYS A 121 12.64 3.30 0.92
N CYS A 122 13.21 4.38 0.38
CA CYS A 122 14.54 4.83 0.69
C CYS A 122 14.59 5.41 2.11
N HIS A 123 15.75 5.34 2.74
CA HIS A 123 15.97 5.86 4.09
C HIS A 123 17.38 6.43 4.22
N PRO A 124 17.59 7.48 5.05
CA PRO A 124 18.87 8.20 5.08
C PRO A 124 19.98 7.46 5.79
N ASP A 125 19.66 6.63 6.80
CA ASP A 125 20.65 6.02 7.68
C ASP A 125 20.29 4.58 8.09
N ALA A 126 21.16 3.96 8.88
CA ALA A 126 21.07 2.55 9.27
C ALA A 126 19.88 2.23 10.20
N THR A 127 19.20 3.22 10.77
CA THR A 127 17.99 2.99 11.59
C THR A 127 16.81 2.50 10.75
N GLY A 128 16.86 2.73 9.43
CA GLY A 128 15.75 2.42 8.52
C GLY A 128 14.55 3.36 8.66
N LYS A 129 14.69 4.44 9.46
CA LYS A 129 13.62 5.45 9.62
C LYS A 129 13.49 6.25 8.34
N PHE A 130 12.25 6.36 7.84
CA PHE A 130 11.97 7.23 6.71
C PHE A 130 12.04 8.68 7.14
N ASN A 131 12.61 9.56 6.31
CA ASN A 131 12.51 11.00 6.51
C ASN A 131 11.08 11.49 6.20
N GLN A 132 10.81 12.76 6.47
CA GLN A 132 9.46 13.31 6.35
C GLN A 132 8.97 13.29 4.90
N GLU A 133 9.83 13.63 3.94
CA GLU A 133 9.51 13.68 2.52
C GLU A 133 9.12 12.29 2.00
N THR A 134 9.88 11.26 2.33
CA THR A 134 9.57 9.86 1.99
C THR A 134 8.25 9.43 2.63
N LYS A 135 8.05 9.76 3.93
CA LYS A 135 6.84 9.39 4.66
C LYS A 135 5.59 10.05 4.08
N ASP A 136 5.62 11.35 3.80
CA ASP A 136 4.48 12.10 3.27
C ASP A 136 4.05 11.54 1.89
N THR A 137 5.02 11.27 1.04
CA THR A 137 4.77 10.66 -0.27
C THR A 137 4.24 9.23 -0.14
N LEU A 138 4.79 8.43 0.78
CA LEU A 138 4.32 7.07 1.04
C LEU A 138 2.86 7.05 1.53
N VAL A 139 2.48 7.99 2.40
CA VAL A 139 1.10 8.16 2.87
C VAL A 139 0.16 8.43 1.70
N HIS A 140 0.50 9.37 0.83
CA HIS A 140 -0.32 9.72 -0.34
C HIS A 140 -0.42 8.55 -1.33
N LEU A 141 0.70 7.91 -1.68
CA LEU A 141 0.72 6.75 -2.59
C LEU A 141 -0.12 5.59 -2.05
N THR A 142 0.01 5.29 -0.76
CA THR A 142 -0.76 4.22 -0.10
C THR A 142 -2.25 4.54 -0.10
N ALA A 143 -2.64 5.77 0.23
CA ALA A 143 -4.03 6.21 0.23
C ALA A 143 -4.67 6.10 -1.16
N TRP A 144 -3.95 6.50 -2.20
CA TRP A 144 -4.42 6.35 -3.58
C TRP A 144 -4.59 4.88 -3.98
N LEU A 145 -3.64 4.01 -3.65
CA LEU A 145 -3.73 2.57 -3.95
C LEU A 145 -4.89 1.90 -3.20
N ILE A 146 -5.15 2.30 -1.96
CA ILE A 146 -6.32 1.84 -1.18
C ILE A 146 -7.61 2.12 -1.97
N GLY A 147 -7.81 3.35 -2.42
CA GLY A 147 -8.98 3.74 -3.21
C GLY A 147 -9.09 2.99 -4.54
N ARG A 148 -7.96 2.85 -5.24
CA ARG A 148 -7.88 2.17 -6.54
C ARG A 148 -8.30 0.70 -6.48
N TYR A 149 -8.00 0.00 -5.40
CA TYR A 149 -8.23 -1.44 -5.26
C TYR A 149 -9.34 -1.81 -4.27
N GLY A 150 -10.04 -0.82 -3.71
CA GLY A 150 -11.11 -1.04 -2.75
C GLY A 150 -10.62 -1.69 -1.45
N LEU A 151 -9.42 -1.33 -1.01
CA LEU A 151 -8.77 -1.81 0.20
C LEU A 151 -9.09 -0.91 1.41
N THR A 152 -8.58 -1.30 2.56
CA THR A 152 -8.52 -0.51 3.79
C THR A 152 -7.10 -0.46 4.33
N THR A 153 -6.84 0.33 5.37
CA THR A 153 -5.53 0.32 6.04
C THR A 153 -5.19 -1.00 6.73
N ASP A 154 -6.18 -1.88 6.95
CA ASP A 154 -5.94 -3.24 7.43
C ASP A 154 -5.26 -4.13 6.39
N ASP A 155 -5.42 -3.80 5.10
CA ASP A 155 -4.77 -4.49 3.99
C ASP A 155 -3.36 -3.95 3.70
N VAL A 156 -2.92 -2.92 4.43
CA VAL A 156 -1.56 -2.38 4.38
C VAL A 156 -0.72 -3.08 5.44
N ILE A 157 0.26 -3.86 4.97
CA ILE A 157 1.09 -4.74 5.80
C ILE A 157 2.57 -4.49 5.56
N ARG A 158 3.40 -4.95 6.49
CA ARG A 158 4.87 -4.96 6.35
C ARG A 158 5.32 -6.29 5.74
N HIS A 159 6.45 -6.32 5.10
CA HIS A 159 7.09 -7.60 4.71
C HIS A 159 7.28 -8.52 5.93
N TYR A 160 7.52 -7.94 7.10
CA TYR A 160 7.56 -8.64 8.40
C TYR A 160 6.29 -9.46 8.66
N ASP A 161 5.13 -8.92 8.36
CA ASP A 161 3.84 -9.58 8.59
C ASP A 161 3.63 -10.79 7.66
N VAL A 162 4.39 -10.87 6.57
CA VAL A 162 4.38 -12.01 5.62
C VAL A 162 5.36 -13.10 6.05
N THR A 163 6.59 -12.73 6.44
CA THR A 163 7.70 -13.71 6.56
C THR A 163 8.44 -13.66 7.91
N GLY A 164 8.19 -12.66 8.75
CA GLY A 164 8.99 -12.40 9.95
C GLY A 164 10.33 -11.70 9.71
N LYS A 165 10.66 -11.40 8.44
CA LYS A 165 11.85 -10.59 8.11
C LYS A 165 11.67 -9.18 8.68
N LYS A 166 12.71 -8.63 9.34
CA LYS A 166 12.69 -7.25 9.85
C LYS A 166 12.67 -6.22 8.70
N CYS A 167 11.55 -6.08 8.04
CA CYS A 167 11.34 -5.17 6.92
C CYS A 167 9.90 -4.61 6.93
N PRO A 168 9.73 -3.28 6.92
CA PRO A 168 10.78 -2.25 7.08
C PRO A 168 11.29 -2.19 8.52
N LEU A 169 12.60 -2.10 8.69
CA LEU A 169 13.26 -2.26 9.99
C LEU A 169 12.68 -1.35 11.06
N TYR A 170 12.59 -0.05 10.79
CA TYR A 170 12.15 0.93 11.77
C TYR A 170 10.70 0.66 12.25
N TYR A 171 9.79 0.35 11.35
CA TYR A 171 8.40 0.04 11.69
C TYR A 171 8.22 -1.33 12.35
N VAL A 172 9.18 -2.23 12.25
CA VAL A 172 9.18 -3.49 13.00
C VAL A 172 9.66 -3.28 14.43
N GLU A 173 10.66 -2.42 14.61
CA GLU A 173 11.24 -2.12 15.93
C GLU A 173 10.44 -1.05 16.72
N HIS A 174 9.55 -0.31 16.03
CA HIS A 174 8.70 0.76 16.59
C HIS A 174 7.26 0.55 16.12
N GLU A 175 6.54 -0.36 16.77
CA GLU A 175 5.16 -0.72 16.42
C GLU A 175 4.19 0.46 16.52
N ASP A 176 4.44 1.39 17.44
CA ASP A 176 3.69 2.64 17.59
C ASP A 176 3.83 3.55 16.35
N GLU A 177 5.02 3.62 15.76
CA GLU A 177 5.27 4.38 14.53
C GLU A 177 4.62 3.71 13.31
N TRP A 178 4.55 2.36 13.27
CA TRP A 178 3.80 1.64 12.25
C TRP A 178 2.29 1.94 12.35
N ASN A 179 1.74 1.88 13.55
CA ASN A 179 0.33 2.21 13.77
C ASN A 179 0.04 3.68 13.43
N LYS A 180 0.95 4.59 13.81
CA LYS A 180 0.86 6.00 13.45
C LYS A 180 0.88 6.23 11.94
N PHE A 181 1.69 5.49 11.20
CA PHE A 181 1.69 5.56 9.73
C PHE A 181 0.31 5.17 9.15
N LYS A 182 -0.32 4.11 9.65
CA LYS A 182 -1.66 3.69 9.21
C LYS A 182 -2.72 4.74 9.56
N GLU A 183 -2.66 5.33 10.75
CA GLU A 183 -3.52 6.46 11.15
C GLU A 183 -3.32 7.69 10.24
N ASP A 184 -2.08 8.00 9.85
CA ASP A 184 -1.77 9.09 8.94
C ASP A 184 -2.37 8.84 7.53
N VAL A 185 -2.39 7.58 7.07
CA VAL A 185 -3.06 7.18 5.81
C VAL A 185 -4.57 7.38 5.92
N ASP A 186 -5.21 6.92 7.00
CA ASP A 186 -6.64 7.12 7.23
C ASP A 186 -7.00 8.61 7.31
N ALA A 187 -6.20 9.40 8.01
CA ALA A 187 -6.39 10.85 8.11
C ALA A 187 -6.22 11.55 6.74
N TYR A 188 -5.29 11.06 5.92
CA TYR A 188 -5.08 11.58 4.57
C TYR A 188 -6.30 11.29 3.68
N ILE A 189 -6.85 10.07 3.73
CA ILE A 189 -8.07 9.67 3.00
C ILE A 189 -9.25 10.53 3.45
N GLU A 190 -9.43 10.71 4.76
CA GLU A 190 -10.53 11.51 5.28
C GLU A 190 -10.45 12.98 4.82
N LYS A 191 -9.26 13.56 4.79
CA LYS A 191 -9.02 14.95 4.40
C LYS A 191 -9.10 15.19 2.90
N ASN A 192 -8.54 14.29 2.08
CA ASN A 192 -8.30 14.51 0.65
C ASN A 192 -9.16 13.61 -0.25
N GLY A 193 -9.81 12.60 0.31
CA GLY A 193 -10.68 11.68 -0.43
C GLY A 193 -12.04 12.30 -0.72
N VAL A 194 -12.65 11.79 -1.79
CA VAL A 194 -14.00 12.13 -2.22
C VAL A 194 -14.89 10.89 -2.21
N LEU A 195 -16.21 11.07 -2.13
CA LEU A 195 -17.13 9.95 -2.32
C LEU A 195 -17.09 9.52 -3.79
N PRO A 196 -17.04 8.20 -4.08
CA PRO A 196 -17.07 7.70 -5.45
C PRO A 196 -18.29 8.23 -6.19
N SER A 197 -18.12 8.68 -7.43
CA SER A 197 -19.25 9.05 -8.29
C SER A 197 -20.08 7.81 -8.67
N GLU A 198 -21.35 7.98 -9.01
CA GLU A 198 -22.19 6.85 -9.47
C GLU A 198 -21.68 6.23 -10.77
N SER A 199 -20.98 6.99 -11.61
CA SER A 199 -20.33 6.50 -12.83
C SER A 199 -19.14 5.58 -12.55
N GLU A 200 -18.46 5.76 -11.43
CA GLU A 200 -17.34 4.91 -11.01
C GLU A 200 -17.82 3.60 -10.38
N LYS A 201 -18.99 3.61 -9.73
CA LYS A 201 -19.60 2.40 -9.15
C LYS A 201 -19.98 1.35 -10.21
N ASN A 202 -20.22 1.76 -11.44
CA ASN A 202 -20.59 0.87 -12.55
C ASN A 202 -19.38 0.34 -13.33
N SER A 203 -18.16 0.74 -12.97
CA SER A 203 -16.91 0.38 -13.65
C SER A 203 -16.08 -0.68 -12.90
N GLN A 204 -16.54 -1.10 -11.72
CA GLN A 204 -15.98 -2.17 -10.91
C GLN A 204 -16.78 -3.46 -11.05
#